data_4b08f029bcc7320b38b1e12898cd662b
#
_entry.id   4b08f029bcc7320b38b1e12898cd662b
#
_cell.length_a   1.000
_cell.length_b   1.000
_cell.length_c   1.000
_cell.angle_alpha   90.00
_cell.angle_beta   90.00
_cell.angle_gamma   90.00
#
_symmetry.space_group_name_H-M   'P 1'
#
loop_
_entity.id
_entity.type
_entity.pdbx_description
1 polymer ?
#
loop_
_entity_poly.entity_id
_entity_poly.type
_entity_poly.pdbx_seq_one_letter_code
_entity_poly.pdbx_strand_id
1 'polypeptide(L)'
;MLNEVYNRRIIELAGTIPRIGRLAAPDASATAHSKLCGSTVTIDLKMDGDTVTDFAHEVKACALGQASSSIMARNVVGAKADELRALRETVRKMLKENGAPPQNGKWTDIAVLEPVRDYKARHASTLLTFDAVVDAIGQIEAKRARPAAP
;
A
#
# COMPACT_ATOMS: atom_id res chain seq x y z
N MET A 1 7.25 12.06 24.40
CA MET A 1 6.06 12.62 23.76
C MET A 1 6.03 12.22 22.29
N LEU A 2 4.90 11.71 21.83
CA LEU A 2 4.74 11.37 20.44
C LEU A 2 4.52 12.64 19.62
N ASN A 3 5.20 12.77 18.51
CA ASN A 3 4.96 13.89 17.60
C ASN A 3 3.83 13.55 16.61
N GLU A 4 3.50 14.45 15.72
CA GLU A 4 2.41 14.27 14.76
C GLU A 4 2.59 13.07 13.84
N VAL A 5 3.84 12.66 13.57
CA VAL A 5 4.16 11.54 12.69
C VAL A 5 4.02 10.20 13.41
N TYR A 6 4.41 10.12 14.69
CA TYR A 6 4.38 8.89 15.47
C TYR A 6 3.32 8.95 16.55
N ASN A 7 2.07 9.22 16.13
CA ASN A 7 0.94 9.29 17.06
C ASN A 7 0.44 7.88 17.40
N ARG A 8 -0.51 7.83 18.36
CA ARG A 8 -1.06 6.55 18.84
C ARG A 8 -1.63 5.70 17.72
N ARG A 9 -2.36 6.29 16.77
CA ARG A 9 -2.99 5.53 15.69
C ARG A 9 -1.95 4.88 14.76
N ILE A 10 -0.85 5.57 14.46
CA ILE A 10 0.24 5.00 13.68
C ILE A 10 0.86 3.81 14.40
N ILE A 11 1.09 3.94 15.70
CA ILE A 11 1.66 2.85 16.50
C ILE A 11 0.72 1.64 16.55
N GLU A 12 -0.59 1.88 16.72
CA GLU A 12 -1.59 0.81 16.70
C GLU A 12 -1.61 0.08 15.35
N LEU A 13 -1.62 0.83 14.25
CA LEU A 13 -1.63 0.26 12.91
C LEU A 13 -0.35 -0.55 12.66
N ALA A 14 0.80 -0.01 13.02
CA ALA A 14 2.08 -0.69 12.84
C ALA A 14 2.19 -1.97 13.68
N GLY A 15 1.57 -1.98 14.86
CA GLY A 15 1.62 -3.12 15.78
C GLY A 15 0.59 -4.21 15.50
N THR A 16 -0.36 -3.98 14.59
CA THR A 16 -1.47 -4.91 14.33
C THR A 16 -1.72 -5.12 12.84
N ILE A 17 -0.65 -5.35 12.08
CA ILE A 17 -0.75 -5.52 10.62
C ILE A 17 -1.45 -6.85 10.30
N PRO A 18 -2.61 -6.85 9.63
CA PRO A 18 -3.25 -8.10 9.25
C PRO A 18 -2.65 -8.67 7.96
N ARG A 19 -3.01 -9.91 7.63
CA ARG A 19 -2.69 -10.59 6.37
C ARG A 19 -1.19 -10.78 6.11
N ILE A 20 -0.37 -10.82 7.16
CA ILE A 20 1.05 -11.09 7.05
C ILE A 20 1.26 -12.52 6.53
N GLY A 21 2.14 -12.67 5.54
CA GLY A 21 2.51 -13.96 4.97
C GLY A 21 2.50 -13.93 3.46
N ARG A 22 2.30 -15.11 2.86
CA ARG A 22 2.28 -15.29 1.41
C ARG A 22 1.02 -16.07 1.00
N LEU A 23 0.51 -15.81 -0.20
CA LEU A 23 -0.56 -16.62 -0.77
C LEU A 23 0.05 -17.86 -1.43
N ALA A 24 -0.71 -18.98 -1.42
CA ALA A 24 -0.24 -20.23 -2.03
C ALA A 24 -0.14 -20.11 -3.55
N ALA A 25 -1.08 -19.40 -4.18
CA ALA A 25 -1.14 -19.28 -5.64
C ALA A 25 -1.58 -17.85 -6.03
N PRO A 26 -0.72 -16.87 -5.85
CA PRO A 26 -1.08 -15.48 -6.21
C PRO A 26 -1.18 -15.32 -7.73
N ASP A 27 -2.00 -14.37 -8.16
CA ASP A 27 -2.04 -13.97 -9.57
C ASP A 27 -0.82 -13.12 -9.93
N ALA A 28 -0.30 -12.37 -8.97
CA ALA A 28 0.96 -11.64 -9.12
C ALA A 28 1.58 -11.39 -7.76
N SER A 29 2.89 -11.18 -7.77
CA SER A 29 3.68 -10.76 -6.61
C SER A 29 4.51 -9.56 -7.02
N ALA A 30 4.68 -8.61 -6.11
CA ALA A 30 5.49 -7.43 -6.37
C ALA A 30 6.25 -7.04 -5.10
N THR A 31 7.45 -6.53 -5.29
CA THR A 31 8.30 -6.05 -4.20
C THR A 31 8.67 -4.59 -4.45
N ALA A 32 8.43 -3.75 -3.46
CA ALA A 32 8.89 -2.37 -3.48
C ALA A 32 9.94 -2.17 -2.40
N HIS A 33 10.96 -1.39 -2.71
CA HIS A 33 12.12 -1.20 -1.84
C HIS A 33 12.47 0.27 -1.74
N SER A 34 12.76 0.72 -0.52
CA SER A 34 13.24 2.08 -0.27
C SER A 34 14.75 2.02 0.01
N LYS A 35 15.53 2.65 -0.87
CA LYS A 35 16.99 2.66 -0.73
C LYS A 35 17.46 3.47 0.47
N LEU A 36 16.72 4.51 0.85
CA LEU A 36 17.11 5.40 1.94
C LEU A 36 17.10 4.71 3.31
N CYS A 37 16.07 3.92 3.58
CA CYS A 37 15.93 3.29 4.89
C CYS A 37 16.00 1.76 4.84
N GLY A 38 16.21 1.17 3.66
CA GLY A 38 16.27 -0.28 3.51
C GLY A 38 14.93 -1.00 3.69
N SER A 39 13.83 -0.26 3.76
CA SER A 39 12.50 -0.86 3.90
C SER A 39 12.12 -1.63 2.65
N THR A 40 11.41 -2.75 2.83
CA THR A 40 10.95 -3.60 1.73
C THR A 40 9.55 -4.11 2.05
N VAL A 41 8.65 -4.07 1.06
CA VAL A 41 7.31 -4.64 1.14
C VAL A 41 7.13 -5.56 -0.06
N THR A 42 6.79 -6.83 0.21
CA THR A 42 6.47 -7.81 -0.83
C THR A 42 5.00 -8.16 -0.68
N ILE A 43 4.22 -8.01 -1.74
CA ILE A 43 2.80 -8.33 -1.71
C ILE A 43 2.48 -9.45 -2.70
N ASP A 44 1.51 -10.27 -2.32
CA ASP A 44 0.86 -11.23 -3.19
C ASP A 44 -0.58 -10.79 -3.38
N LEU A 45 -1.09 -10.89 -4.60
CA LEU A 45 -2.41 -10.38 -4.96
C LEU A 45 -3.16 -11.39 -5.82
N LYS A 46 -4.46 -11.55 -5.54
CA LYS A 46 -5.39 -12.28 -6.41
C LYS A 46 -6.52 -11.34 -6.80
N MET A 47 -6.95 -11.42 -8.05
CA MET A 47 -8.03 -10.60 -8.56
C MET A 47 -9.03 -11.42 -9.37
N ASP A 48 -10.30 -11.08 -9.20
CA ASP A 48 -11.37 -11.55 -10.07
C ASP A 48 -11.84 -10.35 -10.90
N GLY A 49 -11.56 -10.37 -12.20
CA GLY A 49 -11.76 -9.19 -13.02
C GLY A 49 -10.89 -8.04 -12.52
N ASP A 50 -11.51 -6.92 -12.19
CA ASP A 50 -10.82 -5.74 -11.68
C ASP A 50 -10.88 -5.62 -10.14
N THR A 51 -11.39 -6.64 -9.45
CA THR A 51 -11.60 -6.61 -8.00
C THR A 51 -10.60 -7.50 -7.27
N VAL A 52 -9.97 -6.98 -6.24
CA VAL A 52 -9.04 -7.76 -5.40
C VAL A 52 -9.85 -8.75 -4.55
N THR A 53 -9.48 -10.03 -4.64
CA THR A 53 -10.17 -11.11 -3.92
C THR A 53 -9.34 -11.67 -2.77
N ASP A 54 -8.01 -11.58 -2.85
CA ASP A 54 -7.15 -12.02 -1.76
C ASP A 54 -5.83 -11.23 -1.78
N PHE A 55 -5.18 -11.18 -0.63
CA PHE A 55 -3.99 -10.37 -0.43
C PHE A 55 -3.18 -10.93 0.75
N ALA A 56 -1.87 -10.99 0.59
CA ALA A 56 -0.94 -11.25 1.68
C ALA A 56 0.31 -10.41 1.45
N HIS A 57 1.08 -10.17 2.52
CA HIS A 57 2.29 -9.37 2.37
C HIS A 57 3.32 -9.70 3.45
N GLU A 58 4.57 -9.43 3.11
CA GLU A 58 5.68 -9.43 4.05
C GLU A 58 6.20 -8.00 4.12
N VAL A 59 6.34 -7.47 5.33
CA VAL A 59 6.67 -6.07 5.57
C VAL A 59 7.91 -5.98 6.42
N LYS A 60 8.98 -5.40 5.88
CA LYS A 60 10.22 -5.10 6.61
C LYS A 60 10.45 -3.60 6.48
N ALA A 61 9.85 -2.84 7.38
CA ALA A 61 9.78 -1.39 7.23
C ALA A 61 9.80 -0.70 8.59
N CYS A 62 10.05 0.61 8.56
CA CYS A 62 9.90 1.46 9.73
C CYS A 62 8.41 1.57 10.11
N ALA A 63 8.13 2.20 11.26
CA ALA A 63 6.76 2.32 11.76
C ALA A 63 5.79 2.94 10.74
N LEU A 64 6.25 3.90 9.93
CA LEU A 64 5.38 4.53 8.93
C LEU A 64 5.07 3.58 7.77
N GLY A 65 6.06 2.83 7.29
CA GLY A 65 5.83 1.80 6.28
C GLY A 65 4.95 0.68 6.80
N GLN A 66 5.11 0.30 8.06
CA GLN A 66 4.24 -0.67 8.72
C GLN A 66 2.81 -0.16 8.83
N ALA A 67 2.62 1.09 9.24
CA ALA A 67 1.29 1.67 9.37
C ALA A 67 0.57 1.75 8.03
N SER A 68 1.26 2.19 6.97
CA SER A 68 0.64 2.27 5.64
C SER A 68 0.31 0.87 5.10
N SER A 69 1.18 -0.12 5.33
CA SER A 69 0.91 -1.52 4.96
C SER A 69 -0.30 -2.08 5.71
N SER A 70 -0.45 -1.72 6.99
CA SER A 70 -1.61 -2.11 7.80
C SER A 70 -2.90 -1.53 7.22
N ILE A 71 -2.91 -0.25 6.85
CA ILE A 71 -4.07 0.39 6.22
C ILE A 71 -4.44 -0.33 4.91
N MET A 72 -3.45 -0.62 4.10
CA MET A 72 -3.65 -1.35 2.85
C MET A 72 -4.31 -2.71 3.12
N ALA A 73 -3.71 -3.52 4.00
CA ALA A 73 -4.17 -4.88 4.26
C ALA A 73 -5.59 -4.93 4.82
N ARG A 74 -5.99 -3.91 5.59
CA ARG A 74 -7.32 -3.85 6.19
C ARG A 74 -8.43 -3.59 5.18
N ASN A 75 -8.08 -3.00 4.02
CA ASN A 75 -9.10 -2.43 3.13
C ASN A 75 -8.96 -2.89 1.68
N VAL A 76 -7.90 -3.61 1.32
CA VAL A 76 -7.58 -3.90 -0.07
C VAL A 76 -8.51 -4.94 -0.70
N VAL A 77 -8.94 -5.95 0.07
CA VAL A 77 -9.85 -6.98 -0.46
C VAL A 77 -11.21 -6.34 -0.72
N GLY A 78 -11.71 -6.51 -1.94
CA GLY A 78 -12.93 -5.86 -2.41
C GLY A 78 -12.69 -4.54 -3.15
N ALA A 79 -11.45 -4.02 -3.11
CA ALA A 79 -11.13 -2.79 -3.83
C ALA A 79 -10.91 -3.08 -5.31
N LYS A 80 -11.16 -2.08 -6.15
CA LYS A 80 -10.97 -2.19 -7.60
C LYS A 80 -9.62 -1.64 -8.03
N ALA A 81 -9.13 -2.13 -9.17
CA ALA A 81 -7.85 -1.71 -9.72
C ALA A 81 -7.74 -0.18 -9.85
N ASP A 82 -8.75 0.46 -10.44
CA ASP A 82 -8.72 1.92 -10.62
C ASP A 82 -8.79 2.67 -9.30
N GLU A 83 -9.53 2.13 -8.33
CA GLU A 83 -9.58 2.68 -6.98
C GLU A 83 -8.19 2.70 -6.34
N LEU A 84 -7.45 1.61 -6.48
CA LEU A 84 -6.12 1.47 -5.89
C LEU A 84 -5.09 2.36 -6.60
N ARG A 85 -5.20 2.51 -7.92
CA ARG A 85 -4.35 3.44 -8.67
C ARG A 85 -4.61 4.89 -8.25
N ALA A 86 -5.88 5.26 -8.14
CA ALA A 86 -6.27 6.60 -7.68
C ALA A 86 -5.79 6.83 -6.25
N LEU A 87 -5.89 5.82 -5.40
CA LEU A 87 -5.43 5.89 -4.02
C LEU A 87 -3.93 6.16 -3.93
N ARG A 88 -3.14 5.44 -4.70
CA ARG A 88 -1.68 5.67 -4.74
C ARG A 88 -1.38 7.11 -5.13
N GLU A 89 -2.07 7.64 -6.13
CA GLU A 89 -1.87 9.01 -6.57
C GLU A 89 -2.31 10.02 -5.49
N THR A 90 -3.42 9.74 -4.80
CA THR A 90 -3.89 10.57 -3.70
C THR A 90 -2.86 10.64 -2.58
N VAL A 91 -2.28 9.50 -2.20
CA VAL A 91 -1.24 9.46 -1.15
C VAL A 91 0.02 10.18 -1.61
N ARG A 92 0.45 9.97 -2.85
CA ARG A 92 1.62 10.66 -3.40
C ARG A 92 1.44 12.18 -3.36
N LYS A 93 0.29 12.67 -3.80
CA LYS A 93 0.00 14.11 -3.78
C LYS A 93 -0.10 14.64 -2.36
N MET A 94 -0.70 13.89 -1.46
CA MET A 94 -0.79 14.29 -0.05
C MET A 94 0.60 14.52 0.55
N LEU A 95 1.55 13.66 0.24
CA LEU A 95 2.91 13.75 0.78
C LEU A 95 3.77 14.77 0.04
N LYS A 96 3.66 14.88 -1.27
CA LYS A 96 4.59 15.64 -2.10
C LYS A 96 4.05 16.96 -2.63
N GLU A 97 2.73 17.13 -2.67
CA GLU A 97 2.09 18.31 -3.28
C GLU A 97 1.01 18.95 -2.40
N ASN A 98 1.06 18.68 -1.09
CA ASN A 98 0.08 19.20 -0.12
C ASN A 98 -1.37 18.85 -0.46
N GLY A 99 -1.59 17.71 -1.13
CA GLY A 99 -2.93 17.24 -1.45
C GLY A 99 -3.71 16.82 -0.21
N ALA A 100 -5.02 16.79 -0.33
CA ALA A 100 -5.88 16.37 0.77
C ALA A 100 -5.92 14.86 0.90
N PRO A 101 -6.04 14.31 2.12
CA PRO A 101 -6.28 12.88 2.31
C PRO A 101 -7.71 12.53 1.91
N PRO A 102 -8.01 11.21 1.73
CA PRO A 102 -9.39 10.78 1.51
C PRO A 102 -10.30 11.26 2.65
N GLN A 103 -11.45 11.85 2.27
CA GLN A 103 -12.36 12.47 3.23
C GLN A 103 -13.45 11.51 3.72
N ASN A 104 -13.70 10.44 2.99
CA ASN A 104 -14.76 9.48 3.32
C ASN A 104 -14.42 8.11 2.74
N GLY A 105 -15.24 7.11 3.08
CA GLY A 105 -15.05 5.75 2.63
C GLY A 105 -14.06 4.98 3.49
N LYS A 106 -13.63 3.83 2.99
CA LYS A 106 -12.80 2.89 3.78
C LYS A 106 -11.33 3.31 3.91
N TRP A 107 -10.88 4.31 3.15
CA TRP A 107 -9.48 4.73 3.13
C TRP A 107 -9.21 5.95 4.02
N THR A 108 -10.15 6.33 4.89
CA THR A 108 -10.01 7.53 5.72
C THR A 108 -8.84 7.48 6.72
N ASP A 109 -8.39 6.28 7.11
CA ASP A 109 -7.21 6.15 7.98
C ASP A 109 -5.94 6.71 7.33
N ILE A 110 -5.91 6.86 6.02
CA ILE A 110 -4.77 7.48 5.33
C ILE A 110 -4.49 8.89 5.85
N ALA A 111 -5.49 9.58 6.39
CA ALA A 111 -5.30 10.91 6.97
C ALA A 111 -4.26 10.92 8.09
N VAL A 112 -4.04 9.80 8.79
CA VAL A 112 -3.02 9.74 9.85
C VAL A 112 -1.60 9.88 9.29
N LEU A 113 -1.43 9.65 7.99
CA LEU A 113 -0.14 9.78 7.31
C LEU A 113 0.13 11.20 6.80
N GLU A 114 -0.85 12.10 6.88
CA GLU A 114 -0.71 13.45 6.33
C GLU A 114 0.49 14.21 6.91
N PRO A 115 0.79 14.17 8.21
CA PRO A 115 1.96 14.87 8.75
C PRO A 115 3.30 14.40 8.20
N VAL A 116 3.35 13.21 7.58
CA VAL A 116 4.58 12.69 6.96
C VAL A 116 5.05 13.58 5.81
N ARG A 117 4.16 14.42 5.25
CA ARG A 117 4.52 15.35 4.16
C ARG A 117 5.74 16.21 4.48
N ASP A 118 5.92 16.55 5.76
CA ASP A 118 7.02 17.40 6.20
C ASP A 118 8.34 16.62 6.40
N TYR A 119 8.33 15.30 6.19
CA TYR A 119 9.46 14.43 6.45
C TYR A 119 9.82 13.68 5.17
N LYS A 120 10.49 14.36 4.25
CA LYS A 120 10.78 13.85 2.90
C LYS A 120 11.49 12.50 2.91
N ALA A 121 12.37 12.26 3.88
CA ALA A 121 13.10 11.01 3.99
C ALA A 121 12.19 9.81 4.27
N ARG A 122 10.96 10.06 4.70
CA ARG A 122 9.98 9.00 5.01
C ARG A 122 8.94 8.79 3.91
N HIS A 123 8.92 9.61 2.88
CA HIS A 123 7.93 9.49 1.81
C HIS A 123 8.02 8.14 1.11
N ALA A 124 9.24 7.71 0.76
CA ALA A 124 9.43 6.46 0.03
C ALA A 124 8.92 5.25 0.82
N SER A 125 9.29 5.14 2.12
CA SER A 125 8.84 4.00 2.93
C SER A 125 7.32 3.99 3.14
N THR A 126 6.71 5.16 3.25
CA THR A 126 5.26 5.28 3.39
C THR A 126 4.53 4.86 2.12
N LEU A 127 5.13 5.05 0.95
CA LEU A 127 4.52 4.73 -0.34
C LEU A 127 4.71 3.28 -0.79
N LEU A 128 5.58 2.49 -0.14
CA LEU A 128 5.96 1.16 -0.63
C LEU A 128 4.77 0.24 -0.88
N THR A 129 3.83 0.14 0.05
CA THR A 129 2.68 -0.76 -0.10
C THR A 129 1.80 -0.35 -1.28
N PHE A 130 1.64 0.96 -1.50
CA PHE A 130 0.84 1.47 -2.62
C PHE A 130 1.55 1.19 -3.95
N ASP A 131 2.86 1.39 -4.01
CA ASP A 131 3.66 1.10 -5.19
C ASP A 131 3.62 -0.39 -5.53
N ALA A 132 3.78 -1.26 -4.54
CA ALA A 132 3.78 -2.71 -4.75
C ALA A 132 2.42 -3.20 -5.24
N VAL A 133 1.32 -2.71 -4.68
CA VAL A 133 -0.03 -3.11 -5.10
C VAL A 133 -0.31 -2.68 -6.53
N VAL A 134 0.03 -1.45 -6.90
CA VAL A 134 -0.18 -0.96 -8.27
C VAL A 134 0.68 -1.74 -9.26
N ASP A 135 1.92 -2.07 -8.90
CA ASP A 135 2.79 -2.91 -9.72
C ASP A 135 2.16 -4.30 -9.94
N ALA A 136 1.67 -4.94 -8.89
CA ALA A 136 1.04 -6.25 -9.01
C ALA A 136 -0.21 -6.20 -9.90
N ILE A 137 -1.03 -5.16 -9.77
CA ILE A 137 -2.20 -4.96 -10.64
C ILE A 137 -1.74 -4.85 -12.10
N GLY A 138 -0.71 -4.08 -12.36
CA GLY A 138 -0.16 -3.95 -13.72
C GLY A 138 0.31 -5.28 -14.28
N GLN A 139 0.96 -6.12 -13.46
CA GLN A 139 1.39 -7.46 -13.88
C GLN A 139 0.20 -8.34 -14.23
N ILE A 140 -0.86 -8.31 -13.44
CA ILE A 140 -2.07 -9.11 -13.70
C ILE A 140 -2.72 -8.68 -15.01
N GLU A 141 -2.87 -7.38 -15.21
CA GLU A 141 -3.47 -6.85 -16.43
C GLU A 141 -2.63 -7.18 -17.67
N ALA A 142 -1.31 -7.09 -17.56
CA ALA A 142 -0.41 -7.42 -18.66
C ALA A 142 -0.51 -8.90 -19.04
N LYS A 143 -0.63 -9.81 -18.06
CA LYS A 143 -0.83 -11.24 -18.33
C LYS A 143 -2.14 -11.51 -19.06
N ARG A 144 -3.21 -10.83 -18.65
CA ARG A 144 -4.55 -11.00 -19.23
C ARG A 144 -4.67 -10.40 -20.62
N ALA A 145 -3.87 -9.37 -20.91
CA ALA A 145 -3.86 -8.72 -22.22
C ALA A 145 -3.05 -9.49 -23.25
N ARG A 146 -2.22 -10.48 -22.86
CA ARG A 146 -1.44 -11.25 -23.81
C ARG A 146 -2.33 -12.11 -24.69
N PRO A 147 -2.06 -12.13 -26.02
CA PRO A 147 -2.74 -13.11 -26.89
C PRO A 147 -2.47 -14.52 -26.41
N ALA A 148 -3.45 -15.41 -26.57
CA ALA A 148 -3.24 -16.82 -26.28
C ALA A 148 -2.07 -17.36 -27.14
N ALA A 149 -1.23 -18.22 -26.57
CA ALA A 149 -0.15 -18.84 -27.30
C ALA A 149 -0.72 -19.66 -28.46
N PRO A 150 -0.09 -19.62 -29.66
CA PRO A 150 -0.54 -20.41 -30.81
C PRO A 150 -0.42 -21.92 -30.53
#